data_b7d9c625b01a72d45288c0728ee64a97
#
_entry.id   b7d9c625b01a72d45288c0728ee64a97
#
_cell.length_a   1.000
_cell.length_b   1.000
_cell.length_c   1.000
_cell.angle_alpha   90.00
_cell.angle_beta   90.00
_cell.angle_gamma   90.00
#
_symmetry.space_group_name_H-M   'P 1'
#
loop_
_entity.id
_entity.type
_entity.pdbx_description
1 polymer ?
#
loop_
_entity_poly.entity_id
_entity_poly.type
_entity_poly.pdbx_seq_one_letter_code
_entity_poly.pdbx_strand_id
1 'polypeptide(L)'
;MSIIQTAERSSGEDASENVIFQRHLIAYKKAAELVKKNILEIGCGEGYGIKELLPKVEKYICIDKYESNINFKSEKLTFIKSEVPPLNKIKSDSLDFVVTFQVIEHIEDDKFFVEEIFRVLKPGGKLILTTPNKAMTLSRNPWHVREYTNSEMKEILSVAFTNIKIFGIYGNQKVMNYYQKNKESVNKIMKWDIFNFQYRLPRKLLQIPYDVLNRYNRVS
;
A
#
# COMPACT_ATOMS: atom_id res chain seq x y z
N MET A 1 16.81 -19.06 5.14
CA MET A 1 16.18 -18.93 3.81
C MET A 1 15.87 -17.46 3.61
N SER A 2 16.53 -16.79 2.67
CA SER A 2 16.21 -15.42 2.31
C SER A 2 14.79 -15.40 1.76
N ILE A 3 13.88 -14.70 2.43
CA ILE A 3 12.55 -14.41 1.90
C ILE A 3 12.80 -13.66 0.59
N ILE A 4 12.35 -14.22 -0.52
CA ILE A 4 12.42 -13.55 -1.83
C ILE A 4 11.62 -12.26 -1.65
N GLN A 5 12.33 -11.15 -1.58
CA GLN A 5 11.72 -9.83 -1.53
C GLN A 5 10.93 -9.66 -2.83
N THR A 6 9.62 -9.70 -2.74
CA THR A 6 8.77 -9.47 -3.92
C THR A 6 8.95 -8.01 -4.35
N ALA A 7 8.79 -7.71 -5.65
CA ALA A 7 8.89 -6.35 -6.20
C ALA A 7 7.95 -5.34 -5.52
N GLU A 8 7.04 -5.81 -4.69
CA GLU A 8 6.06 -5.03 -3.91
C GLU A 8 6.59 -4.52 -2.56
N ARG A 9 7.68 -5.08 -2.04
CA ARG A 9 8.27 -4.62 -0.78
C ARG A 9 9.37 -3.61 -1.07
N SER A 10 9.14 -2.36 -0.74
CA SER A 10 10.16 -1.32 -0.79
C SER A 10 10.97 -1.31 0.50
N SER A 11 12.29 -1.17 0.38
CA SER A 11 13.19 -0.96 1.53
C SER A 11 13.86 0.40 1.43
N GLY A 12 14.16 1.01 2.58
CA GLY A 12 14.93 2.25 2.62
C GLY A 12 16.43 2.05 2.39
N GLU A 13 16.88 0.82 2.26
CA GLU A 13 18.30 0.45 2.12
C GLU A 13 18.73 0.37 0.66
N ASP A 14 17.80 0.12 -0.27
CA ASP A 14 18.08 0.06 -1.70
C ASP A 14 17.90 1.44 -2.36
N ALA A 15 18.99 2.00 -2.88
CA ALA A 15 18.96 3.29 -3.55
C ALA A 15 18.06 3.31 -4.79
N SER A 16 17.86 2.17 -5.46
CA SER A 16 16.98 2.03 -6.63
C SER A 16 15.49 2.15 -6.27
N GLU A 17 15.13 1.88 -5.02
CA GLU A 17 13.77 1.97 -4.50
C GLU A 17 13.45 3.33 -3.86
N ASN A 18 14.42 4.25 -3.79
CA ASN A 18 14.30 5.48 -3.02
C ASN A 18 13.05 6.30 -3.35
N VAL A 19 12.69 6.45 -4.62
CA VAL A 19 11.50 7.24 -5.03
C VAL A 19 10.20 6.60 -4.50
N ILE A 20 10.09 5.28 -4.56
CA ILE A 20 8.92 4.52 -4.09
C ILE A 20 8.88 4.59 -2.56
N PHE A 21 10.01 4.32 -1.91
CA PHE A 21 10.14 4.41 -0.46
C PHE A 21 9.77 5.80 0.07
N GLN A 22 10.28 6.88 -0.52
CA GLN A 22 9.97 8.25 -0.12
C GLN A 22 8.48 8.59 -0.28
N ARG A 23 7.83 8.07 -1.33
CA ARG A 23 6.39 8.23 -1.52
C ARG A 23 5.59 7.54 -0.40
N HIS A 24 6.01 6.35 0.02
CA HIS A 24 5.39 5.66 1.17
C HIS A 24 5.67 6.40 2.47
N LEU A 25 6.92 6.81 2.69
CA LEU A 25 7.32 7.50 3.92
C LEU A 25 6.57 8.82 4.12
N ILE A 26 6.29 9.58 3.05
CA ILE A 26 5.51 10.82 3.18
C ILE A 26 4.06 10.54 3.64
N ALA A 27 3.47 9.41 3.23
CA ALA A 27 2.15 8.99 3.70
C ALA A 27 2.17 8.69 5.20
N TYR A 28 3.20 7.98 5.70
CA TYR A 28 3.37 7.74 7.13
C TYR A 28 3.57 9.04 7.92
N LYS A 29 4.40 9.96 7.42
CA LYS A 29 4.61 11.27 8.07
C LYS A 29 3.31 12.08 8.15
N LYS A 30 2.50 12.05 7.10
CA LYS A 30 1.19 12.72 7.11
C LYS A 30 0.19 12.02 8.02
N ALA A 31 0.20 10.71 8.08
CA ALA A 31 -0.61 9.96 9.03
C ALA A 31 -0.21 10.26 10.49
N ALA A 32 1.10 10.40 10.77
CA ALA A 32 1.63 10.72 12.10
C ALA A 32 1.16 12.09 12.64
N GLU A 33 0.77 13.01 11.76
CA GLU A 33 0.16 14.30 12.16
C GLU A 33 -1.29 14.14 12.67
N LEU A 34 -1.94 13.02 12.33
CA LEU A 34 -3.38 12.81 12.56
C LEU A 34 -3.65 11.73 13.61
N VAL A 35 -2.85 10.67 13.64
CA VAL A 35 -3.09 9.50 14.50
C VAL A 35 -2.83 9.78 15.96
N LYS A 36 -3.60 9.10 16.81
CA LYS A 36 -3.49 9.14 18.27
C LYS A 36 -4.21 7.95 18.89
N LYS A 37 -4.02 7.73 20.19
CA LYS A 37 -4.68 6.65 20.94
C LYS A 37 -4.40 5.25 20.37
N ASN A 38 -5.45 4.51 19.97
CA ASN A 38 -5.35 3.12 19.53
C ASN A 38 -5.41 3.05 18.01
N ILE A 39 -4.37 2.51 17.41
CA ILE A 39 -4.33 2.35 15.96
C ILE A 39 -4.11 0.90 15.54
N LEU A 40 -4.60 0.58 14.34
CA LEU A 40 -4.28 -0.62 13.58
C LEU A 40 -3.59 -0.19 12.29
N GLU A 41 -2.43 -0.75 12.02
CA GLU A 41 -1.82 -0.74 10.69
C GLU A 41 -2.05 -2.09 10.02
N ILE A 42 -2.62 -2.06 8.81
CA ILE A 42 -2.82 -3.25 7.97
C ILE A 42 -1.79 -3.23 6.86
N GLY A 43 -1.00 -4.31 6.75
CA GLY A 43 0.08 -4.43 5.77
C GLY A 43 1.35 -3.69 6.18
N CYS A 44 1.82 -3.90 7.42
CA CYS A 44 2.98 -3.18 7.95
C CYS A 44 4.33 -3.54 7.30
N GLY A 45 4.39 -4.60 6.50
CA GLY A 45 5.60 -5.01 5.77
C GLY A 45 6.81 -5.17 6.69
N GLU A 46 7.91 -4.50 6.32
CA GLU A 46 9.16 -4.50 7.10
C GLU A 46 9.13 -3.56 8.35
N GLY A 47 7.98 -2.93 8.62
CA GLY A 47 7.78 -2.11 9.82
C GLY A 47 8.43 -0.73 9.80
N TYR A 48 8.86 -0.21 8.64
CA TYR A 48 9.48 1.12 8.59
C TYR A 48 8.51 2.24 9.00
N GLY A 49 7.20 2.06 8.80
CA GLY A 49 6.16 2.99 9.24
C GLY A 49 6.00 3.07 10.75
N ILE A 50 6.38 2.01 11.47
CA ILE A 50 6.29 1.96 12.94
C ILE A 50 7.08 3.10 13.59
N LYS A 51 8.27 3.45 13.04
CA LYS A 51 9.10 4.56 13.54
C LYS A 51 8.35 5.89 13.55
N GLU A 52 7.51 6.11 12.54
CA GLU A 52 6.78 7.37 12.37
C GLU A 52 5.52 7.42 13.26
N LEU A 53 4.80 6.30 13.40
CA LEU A 53 3.49 6.28 14.03
C LEU A 53 3.52 5.90 15.52
N LEU A 54 4.39 4.95 15.93
CA LEU A 54 4.44 4.44 17.30
C LEU A 54 4.64 5.54 18.38
N PRO A 55 5.48 6.58 18.16
CA PRO A 55 5.64 7.67 19.13
C PRO A 55 4.38 8.52 19.34
N LYS A 56 3.41 8.45 18.44
CA LYS A 56 2.19 9.29 18.42
C LYS A 56 0.99 8.65 19.08
N VAL A 57 1.07 7.37 19.47
CA VAL A 57 -0.08 6.56 19.85
C VAL A 57 0.11 5.90 21.22
N GLU A 58 -1.02 5.49 21.81
CA GLU A 58 -1.04 4.77 23.08
C GLU A 58 -0.93 3.27 22.88
N LYS A 59 -1.57 2.75 21.83
CA LYS A 59 -1.53 1.35 21.43
C LYS A 59 -1.42 1.23 19.93
N TYR A 60 -0.51 0.38 19.50
CA TYR A 60 -0.23 0.12 18.09
C TYR A 60 -0.37 -1.37 17.81
N ILE A 61 -1.35 -1.75 17.00
CA ILE A 61 -1.48 -3.09 16.46
C ILE A 61 -1.05 -3.04 15.01
N CYS A 62 -0.23 -3.97 14.57
CA CYS A 62 0.09 -4.13 13.15
C CYS A 62 -0.21 -5.56 12.69
N ILE A 63 -0.76 -5.67 11.47
CA ILE A 63 -1.10 -6.94 10.84
C ILE A 63 -0.37 -7.05 9.51
N ASP A 64 0.25 -8.21 9.27
CA ASP A 64 0.76 -8.60 7.96
C ASP A 64 0.55 -10.10 7.73
N LYS A 65 0.41 -10.52 6.47
CA LYS A 65 0.32 -11.95 6.10
C LYS A 65 1.66 -12.67 6.24
N TYR A 66 2.75 -11.94 6.17
CA TYR A 66 4.10 -12.46 6.33
C TYR A 66 4.65 -12.11 7.71
N GLU A 67 5.56 -12.94 8.20
CA GLU A 67 6.34 -12.65 9.39
C GLU A 67 7.21 -11.42 9.10
N SER A 68 7.15 -10.44 9.98
CA SER A 68 7.95 -9.21 9.86
C SER A 68 9.11 -9.28 10.84
N ASN A 69 10.32 -8.94 10.35
CA ASN A 69 11.51 -8.78 11.19
C ASN A 69 11.46 -7.44 11.95
N ILE A 70 10.33 -7.16 12.60
CA ILE A 70 10.15 -5.93 13.38
C ILE A 70 11.09 -5.94 14.59
N ASN A 71 12.21 -5.24 14.50
CA ASN A 71 13.19 -5.10 15.57
C ASN A 71 12.79 -4.05 16.63
N PHE A 72 11.51 -3.71 16.72
CA PHE A 72 10.99 -2.78 17.73
C PHE A 72 10.42 -3.53 18.91
N LYS A 73 11.03 -3.34 20.09
CA LYS A 73 10.47 -3.78 21.36
C LYS A 73 9.76 -2.61 22.01
N SER A 74 8.44 -2.69 22.13
CA SER A 74 7.63 -1.71 22.85
C SER A 74 6.39 -2.40 23.40
N GLU A 75 6.04 -2.12 24.65
CA GLU A 75 4.81 -2.62 25.27
C GLU A 75 3.54 -2.12 24.56
N LYS A 76 3.67 -1.02 23.81
CA LYS A 76 2.57 -0.46 23.03
C LYS A 76 2.33 -1.19 21.70
N LEU A 77 3.31 -1.97 21.21
CA LEU A 77 3.30 -2.59 19.90
C LEU A 77 2.91 -4.05 19.97
N THR A 78 1.92 -4.45 19.18
CA THR A 78 1.51 -5.83 18.99
C THR A 78 1.53 -6.18 17.51
N PHE A 79 2.32 -7.18 17.13
CA PHE A 79 2.29 -7.73 15.77
C PHE A 79 1.35 -8.95 15.70
N ILE A 80 0.55 -9.01 14.66
CA ILE A 80 -0.37 -10.11 14.40
C ILE A 80 -0.11 -10.62 12.97
N LYS A 81 0.36 -11.85 12.85
CA LYS A 81 0.41 -12.53 11.55
C LYS A 81 -1.00 -12.99 11.18
N SER A 82 -1.53 -12.47 10.10
CA SER A 82 -2.85 -12.84 9.58
C SER A 82 -3.04 -12.36 8.15
N GLU A 83 -3.75 -13.13 7.35
CA GLU A 83 -4.34 -12.65 6.12
C GLU A 83 -5.56 -11.78 6.41
N VAL A 84 -5.85 -10.83 5.53
CA VAL A 84 -6.98 -9.91 5.65
C VAL A 84 -7.66 -9.73 4.29
N PRO A 85 -8.98 -9.50 4.23
CA PRO A 85 -9.98 -9.72 5.26
C PRO A 85 -10.21 -11.20 5.54
N PRO A 86 -10.85 -11.58 6.68
CA PRO A 86 -11.43 -10.74 7.72
C PRO A 86 -10.45 -10.28 8.81
N LEU A 87 -10.86 -9.29 9.62
CA LEU A 87 -10.11 -8.80 10.79
C LEU A 87 -10.56 -9.48 12.10
N ASN A 88 -10.70 -10.82 12.10
CA ASN A 88 -11.28 -11.62 13.21
C ASN A 88 -10.57 -11.44 14.55
N LYS A 89 -9.28 -11.11 14.55
CA LYS A 89 -8.48 -10.91 15.76
C LYS A 89 -8.66 -9.53 16.39
N ILE A 90 -9.42 -8.65 15.73
CA ILE A 90 -9.66 -7.27 16.18
C ILE A 90 -11.12 -7.12 16.56
N LYS A 91 -11.36 -6.61 17.77
CA LYS A 91 -12.71 -6.35 18.29
C LYS A 91 -13.37 -5.20 17.54
N SER A 92 -14.70 -5.27 17.38
CA SER A 92 -15.50 -4.16 16.89
C SER A 92 -15.37 -2.95 17.80
N ASP A 93 -15.49 -1.74 17.23
CA ASP A 93 -15.52 -0.47 17.99
C ASP A 93 -14.33 -0.27 18.94
N SER A 94 -13.14 -0.74 18.56
CA SER A 94 -11.96 -0.77 19.45
C SER A 94 -10.85 0.20 19.08
N LEU A 95 -10.84 0.68 17.84
CA LEU A 95 -9.76 1.48 17.28
C LEU A 95 -10.18 2.92 16.99
N ASP A 96 -9.28 3.85 17.24
CA ASP A 96 -9.48 5.26 16.92
C ASP A 96 -9.04 5.56 15.48
N PHE A 97 -8.04 4.82 14.97
CA PHE A 97 -7.58 4.91 13.57
C PHE A 97 -7.24 3.54 13.02
N VAL A 98 -7.50 3.39 11.72
CA VAL A 98 -6.91 2.33 10.88
C VAL A 98 -6.06 3.01 9.82
N VAL A 99 -4.83 2.54 9.65
CA VAL A 99 -3.90 2.94 8.58
C VAL A 99 -3.63 1.74 7.69
N THR A 100 -3.70 1.93 6.37
CA THR A 100 -3.40 0.87 5.41
C THR A 100 -2.82 1.48 4.15
N PHE A 101 -1.57 1.13 3.83
CA PHE A 101 -0.86 1.75 2.73
C PHE A 101 -0.40 0.69 1.73
N GLN A 102 -0.85 0.82 0.47
CA GLN A 102 -0.55 -0.09 -0.63
C GLN A 102 -0.98 -1.53 -0.33
N VAL A 103 -2.22 -1.71 0.11
CA VAL A 103 -2.79 -3.03 0.47
C VAL A 103 -4.07 -3.33 -0.31
N ILE A 104 -5.00 -2.37 -0.39
CA ILE A 104 -6.33 -2.62 -0.98
C ILE A 104 -6.26 -3.09 -2.43
N GLU A 105 -5.23 -2.68 -3.17
CA GLU A 105 -4.98 -3.13 -4.55
C GLU A 105 -4.69 -4.62 -4.68
N HIS A 106 -4.34 -5.29 -3.57
CA HIS A 106 -4.07 -6.72 -3.50
C HIS A 106 -5.26 -7.54 -2.98
N ILE A 107 -6.34 -6.87 -2.55
CA ILE A 107 -7.50 -7.52 -1.93
C ILE A 107 -8.54 -7.88 -2.99
N GLU A 108 -8.95 -9.16 -3.03
CA GLU A 108 -9.98 -9.63 -3.97
C GLU A 108 -11.36 -9.07 -3.61
N ASP A 109 -11.76 -9.16 -2.33
CA ASP A 109 -13.02 -8.60 -1.82
C ASP A 109 -12.76 -7.28 -1.09
N ASP A 110 -12.61 -6.23 -1.87
CA ASP A 110 -12.30 -4.89 -1.40
C ASP A 110 -13.47 -4.26 -0.61
N LYS A 111 -14.71 -4.58 -0.95
CA LYS A 111 -15.89 -4.11 -0.21
C LYS A 111 -15.91 -4.68 1.20
N PHE A 112 -15.77 -5.99 1.31
CA PHE A 112 -15.69 -6.66 2.61
C PHE A 112 -14.49 -6.17 3.44
N PHE A 113 -13.38 -5.89 2.80
CA PHE A 113 -12.22 -5.29 3.48
C PHE A 113 -12.54 -3.92 4.09
N VAL A 114 -13.26 -3.06 3.36
CA VAL A 114 -13.69 -1.74 3.84
C VAL A 114 -14.72 -1.87 4.96
N GLU A 115 -15.67 -2.80 4.85
CA GLU A 115 -16.65 -3.10 5.91
C GLU A 115 -15.98 -3.59 7.20
N GLU A 116 -14.99 -4.47 7.11
CA GLU A 116 -14.23 -4.96 8.26
C GLU A 116 -13.41 -3.84 8.93
N ILE A 117 -12.81 -2.96 8.12
CA ILE A 117 -12.13 -1.76 8.64
C ILE A 117 -13.14 -0.87 9.40
N PHE A 118 -14.32 -0.66 8.83
CA PHE A 118 -15.37 0.14 9.48
C PHE A 118 -15.85 -0.50 10.79
N ARG A 119 -16.04 -1.84 10.80
CA ARG A 119 -16.46 -2.59 11.98
C ARG A 119 -15.50 -2.42 13.16
N VAL A 120 -14.19 -2.42 12.93
CA VAL A 120 -13.19 -2.32 14.02
C VAL A 120 -12.96 -0.89 14.49
N LEU A 121 -13.35 0.11 13.69
CA LEU A 121 -13.28 1.51 14.07
C LEU A 121 -14.39 1.87 15.05
N LYS A 122 -14.05 2.65 16.08
CA LYS A 122 -15.04 3.28 16.96
C LYS A 122 -15.91 4.27 16.19
N PRO A 123 -17.12 4.60 16.70
CA PRO A 123 -17.87 5.73 16.19
C PRO A 123 -17.00 7.00 16.15
N GLY A 124 -16.88 7.62 14.97
CA GLY A 124 -16.00 8.76 14.71
C GLY A 124 -14.52 8.42 14.51
N GLY A 125 -14.15 7.13 14.52
CA GLY A 125 -12.83 6.65 14.13
C GLY A 125 -12.54 6.93 12.66
N LYS A 126 -11.26 6.90 12.27
CA LYS A 126 -10.83 7.33 10.92
C LYS A 126 -9.98 6.26 10.22
N LEU A 127 -10.23 6.10 8.94
CA LEU A 127 -9.38 5.37 8.02
C LEU A 127 -8.42 6.33 7.32
N ILE A 128 -7.13 5.98 7.25
CA ILE A 128 -6.12 6.61 6.39
C ILE A 128 -5.60 5.53 5.45
N LEU A 129 -5.84 5.71 4.15
CA LEU A 129 -5.52 4.72 3.13
C LEU A 129 -4.74 5.35 1.99
N THR A 130 -3.75 4.62 1.47
CA THR A 130 -3.13 4.95 0.18
C THR A 130 -3.13 3.75 -0.75
N THR A 131 -3.27 4.02 -2.05
CA THR A 131 -3.21 3.04 -3.13
C THR A 131 -2.72 3.71 -4.40
N PRO A 132 -2.18 2.98 -5.39
CA PRO A 132 -1.84 3.55 -6.68
C PRO A 132 -3.06 4.18 -7.38
N ASN A 133 -2.83 5.31 -8.06
CA ASN A 133 -3.85 5.90 -8.89
C ASN A 133 -3.79 5.29 -10.30
N LYS A 134 -4.82 4.56 -10.68
CA LYS A 134 -4.99 3.92 -12.00
C LYS A 134 -4.70 4.88 -13.18
N ALA A 135 -5.07 6.16 -13.04
CA ALA A 135 -4.81 7.16 -14.07
C ALA A 135 -3.32 7.50 -14.25
N MET A 136 -2.47 7.14 -13.27
CA MET A 136 -1.02 7.37 -13.31
C MET A 136 -0.22 6.09 -13.57
N THR A 137 -0.88 4.95 -13.67
CA THR A 137 -0.25 3.65 -13.94
C THR A 137 0.25 3.59 -15.37
N LEU A 138 1.51 3.20 -15.54
CA LEU A 138 2.17 3.14 -16.85
C LEU A 138 2.02 1.78 -17.54
N SER A 139 1.94 0.71 -16.76
CA SER A 139 1.73 -0.66 -17.22
C SER A 139 0.99 -1.45 -16.15
N ARG A 140 0.31 -2.52 -16.55
CA ARG A 140 -0.40 -3.37 -15.59
C ARG A 140 0.59 -4.00 -14.61
N ASN A 141 0.36 -3.77 -13.32
CA ASN A 141 1.05 -4.52 -12.29
C ASN A 141 0.36 -5.88 -12.07
N PRO A 142 1.00 -7.02 -12.35
CA PRO A 142 0.37 -8.34 -12.23
C PRO A 142 0.14 -8.78 -10.76
N TRP A 143 0.75 -8.10 -9.80
CA TRP A 143 0.54 -8.32 -8.37
C TRP A 143 -0.73 -7.64 -7.86
N HIS A 144 -1.21 -6.58 -8.54
CA HIS A 144 -2.45 -5.91 -8.19
C HIS A 144 -3.67 -6.68 -8.72
N VAL A 145 -4.64 -6.91 -7.86
CA VAL A 145 -5.95 -7.40 -8.27
C VAL A 145 -6.66 -6.31 -9.06
N ARG A 146 -6.58 -5.08 -8.52
CA ARG A 146 -7.26 -3.90 -9.05
C ARG A 146 -6.49 -2.64 -8.67
N GLU A 147 -6.55 -1.65 -9.54
CA GLU A 147 -6.17 -0.28 -9.23
C GLU A 147 -7.38 0.62 -9.41
N TYR A 148 -7.40 1.75 -8.74
CA TYR A 148 -8.57 2.62 -8.65
C TYR A 148 -8.30 4.00 -9.22
N THR A 149 -9.28 4.54 -9.92
CA THR A 149 -9.43 5.99 -10.11
C THR A 149 -9.97 6.62 -8.83
N ASN A 150 -9.92 7.96 -8.72
CA ASN A 150 -10.49 8.67 -7.56
C ASN A 150 -11.99 8.38 -7.38
N SER A 151 -12.75 8.26 -8.49
CA SER A 151 -14.19 7.94 -8.45
C SER A 151 -14.46 6.52 -7.97
N GLU A 152 -13.73 5.53 -8.53
CA GLU A 152 -13.85 4.13 -8.11
C GLU A 152 -13.48 3.95 -6.63
N MET A 153 -12.41 4.62 -6.15
CA MET A 153 -12.03 4.57 -4.74
C MET A 153 -13.10 5.20 -3.84
N LYS A 154 -13.67 6.33 -4.25
CA LYS A 154 -14.76 6.95 -3.51
C LYS A 154 -15.99 6.04 -3.44
N GLU A 155 -16.33 5.36 -4.52
CA GLU A 155 -17.44 4.40 -4.57
C GLU A 155 -17.23 3.24 -3.59
N ILE A 156 -16.05 2.60 -3.63
CA ILE A 156 -15.70 1.50 -2.71
C ILE A 156 -15.76 1.95 -1.25
N LEU A 157 -15.18 3.10 -0.93
CA LEU A 157 -15.20 3.62 0.45
C LEU A 157 -16.61 4.01 0.91
N SER A 158 -17.49 4.39 -0.02
CA SER A 158 -18.87 4.82 0.30
C SER A 158 -19.78 3.68 0.80
N VAL A 159 -19.36 2.42 0.72
CA VAL A 159 -20.11 1.29 1.31
C VAL A 159 -20.19 1.41 2.84
N ALA A 160 -19.22 2.10 3.47
CA ALA A 160 -19.14 2.22 4.93
C ALA A 160 -18.89 3.64 5.43
N PHE A 161 -18.25 4.49 4.63
CA PHE A 161 -17.85 5.84 5.04
C PHE A 161 -18.62 6.93 4.31
N THR A 162 -19.13 7.93 5.04
CA THR A 162 -19.88 9.06 4.47
C THR A 162 -19.03 10.29 4.20
N ASN A 163 -17.96 10.49 4.99
CA ASN A 163 -17.06 11.65 4.86
C ASN A 163 -15.71 11.22 4.30
N ILE A 164 -15.58 11.27 2.97
CA ILE A 164 -14.40 10.82 2.24
C ILE A 164 -13.67 12.02 1.65
N LYS A 165 -12.38 12.15 1.97
CA LYS A 165 -11.47 13.13 1.39
C LYS A 165 -10.35 12.43 0.66
N ILE A 166 -10.14 12.74 -0.61
CA ILE A 166 -9.10 12.16 -1.44
C ILE A 166 -8.05 13.22 -1.75
N PHE A 167 -6.78 12.86 -1.57
CA PHE A 167 -5.62 13.73 -1.84
C PHE A 167 -4.64 12.98 -2.73
N GLY A 168 -3.91 13.73 -3.56
CA GLY A 168 -2.80 13.18 -4.34
C GLY A 168 -1.45 13.40 -3.64
N ILE A 169 -0.57 12.41 -3.73
CA ILE A 169 0.84 12.56 -3.37
C ILE A 169 1.61 12.83 -4.67
N TYR A 170 2.23 13.98 -4.76
CA TYR A 170 3.00 14.41 -5.94
C TYR A 170 4.48 14.53 -5.58
N GLY A 171 5.32 14.16 -6.54
CA GLY A 171 6.76 14.36 -6.42
C GLY A 171 7.17 15.80 -6.69
N ASN A 172 8.35 16.19 -6.22
CA ASN A 172 9.01 17.42 -6.66
C ASN A 172 9.45 17.29 -8.14
N GLN A 173 10.00 18.37 -8.72
CA GLN A 173 10.42 18.39 -10.13
C GLN A 173 11.35 17.23 -10.50
N LYS A 174 12.27 16.85 -9.60
CA LYS A 174 13.22 15.73 -9.85
C LYS A 174 12.47 14.40 -9.97
N VAL A 175 11.53 14.13 -9.06
CA VAL A 175 10.69 12.92 -9.09
C VAL A 175 9.77 12.90 -10.32
N MET A 176 9.20 14.06 -10.70
CA MET A 176 8.36 14.16 -11.88
C MET A 176 9.14 13.95 -13.18
N ASN A 177 10.38 14.46 -13.26
CA ASN A 177 11.27 14.20 -14.39
C ASN A 177 11.63 12.71 -14.52
N TYR A 178 11.90 12.04 -13.37
CA TYR A 178 12.11 10.59 -13.34
C TYR A 178 10.86 9.84 -13.84
N TYR A 179 9.68 10.20 -13.33
CA TYR A 179 8.43 9.62 -13.78
C TYR A 179 8.21 9.77 -15.29
N GLN A 180 8.49 10.96 -15.84
CA GLN A 180 8.34 11.23 -17.28
C GLN A 180 9.29 10.36 -18.11
N LYS A 181 10.57 10.26 -17.74
CA LYS A 181 11.54 9.38 -18.41
C LYS A 181 11.11 7.90 -18.36
N ASN A 182 10.65 7.44 -17.20
CA ASN A 182 10.14 6.08 -17.06
C ASN A 182 8.90 5.84 -17.93
N LYS A 183 7.99 6.80 -18.01
CA LYS A 183 6.82 6.76 -18.90
C LYS A 183 7.22 6.61 -20.36
N GLU A 184 8.22 7.37 -20.80
CA GLU A 184 8.73 7.27 -22.20
C GLU A 184 9.34 5.89 -22.47
N SER A 185 10.13 5.36 -21.52
CA SER A 185 10.73 4.03 -21.60
C SER A 185 9.65 2.93 -21.68
N VAL A 186 8.71 2.95 -20.75
CA VAL A 186 7.60 1.99 -20.71
C VAL A 186 6.78 2.07 -22.01
N ASN A 187 6.46 3.27 -22.48
CA ASN A 187 5.71 3.45 -23.73
C ASN A 187 6.45 2.89 -24.96
N LYS A 188 7.80 2.95 -25.00
CA LYS A 188 8.58 2.33 -26.07
C LYS A 188 8.44 0.79 -26.03
N ILE A 189 8.52 0.19 -24.87
CA ILE A 189 8.36 -1.26 -24.68
C ILE A 189 6.92 -1.68 -25.03
N MET A 190 5.93 -0.91 -24.56
CA MET A 190 4.52 -1.21 -24.78
C MET A 190 4.08 -1.14 -26.24
N LYS A 191 4.79 -0.39 -27.09
CA LYS A 191 4.55 -0.40 -28.56
C LYS A 191 4.76 -1.79 -29.18
N TRP A 192 5.55 -2.66 -28.56
CA TRP A 192 5.79 -4.02 -29.02
C TRP A 192 4.72 -5.02 -28.51
N ASP A 193 3.92 -4.64 -27.52
CA ASP A 193 2.79 -5.44 -27.03
C ASP A 193 1.53 -5.24 -27.90
N ILE A 194 1.67 -5.51 -29.21
CA ILE A 194 0.61 -5.33 -30.22
C ILE A 194 -0.66 -6.12 -29.87
N PHE A 195 -0.50 -7.25 -29.17
CA PHE A 195 -1.61 -8.14 -28.78
C PHE A 195 -2.17 -7.84 -27.40
N ASN A 196 -1.67 -6.79 -26.71
CA ASN A 196 -2.07 -6.46 -25.33
C ASN A 196 -1.94 -7.65 -24.35
N PHE A 197 -0.86 -8.40 -24.45
CA PHE A 197 -0.61 -9.57 -23.61
C PHE A 197 -0.65 -9.24 -22.11
N GLN A 198 -0.23 -8.05 -21.72
CA GLN A 198 -0.31 -7.58 -20.33
C GLN A 198 -1.73 -7.64 -19.76
N TYR A 199 -2.78 -7.51 -20.60
CA TYR A 199 -4.18 -7.56 -20.15
C TYR A 199 -4.85 -8.91 -20.47
N ARG A 200 -4.34 -9.67 -21.42
CA ARG A 200 -4.94 -10.94 -21.87
C ARG A 200 -4.37 -12.16 -21.16
N LEU A 201 -3.11 -12.11 -20.77
CA LEU A 201 -2.48 -13.23 -20.07
C LEU A 201 -2.89 -13.25 -18.58
N PRO A 202 -2.97 -14.46 -17.99
CA PRO A 202 -3.16 -14.62 -16.56
C PRO A 202 -2.09 -13.89 -15.76
N ARG A 203 -2.48 -13.20 -14.66
CA ARG A 203 -1.57 -12.43 -13.79
C ARG A 203 -0.32 -13.21 -13.39
N LYS A 204 -0.49 -14.48 -13.01
CA LYS A 204 0.62 -15.38 -12.57
C LYS A 204 1.71 -15.55 -13.62
N LEU A 205 1.38 -15.56 -14.92
CA LEU A 205 2.35 -15.67 -16.00
C LEU A 205 3.14 -14.38 -16.25
N LEU A 206 2.56 -13.25 -15.87
CA LEU A 206 3.16 -11.93 -16.05
C LEU A 206 4.08 -11.52 -14.87
N GLN A 207 3.99 -12.16 -13.72
CA GLN A 207 4.75 -11.80 -12.52
C GLN A 207 6.26 -11.86 -12.74
N ILE A 208 6.78 -12.97 -13.28
CA ILE A 208 8.23 -13.14 -13.49
C ILE A 208 8.79 -12.13 -14.51
N PRO A 209 8.22 -11.98 -15.72
CA PRO A 209 8.68 -10.96 -16.67
C PRO A 209 8.59 -9.54 -16.11
N TYR A 210 7.54 -9.22 -15.37
CA TYR A 210 7.35 -7.91 -14.76
C TYR A 210 8.43 -7.62 -13.71
N ASP A 211 8.75 -8.57 -12.84
CA ASP A 211 9.77 -8.40 -11.80
C ASP A 211 11.17 -8.21 -12.42
N VAL A 212 11.49 -8.95 -13.48
CA VAL A 212 12.75 -8.81 -14.21
C VAL A 212 12.85 -7.42 -14.86
N LEU A 213 11.82 -6.97 -15.57
CA LEU A 213 11.79 -5.66 -16.24
C LEU A 213 11.83 -4.50 -15.24
N ASN A 214 11.12 -4.62 -14.12
CA ASN A 214 11.14 -3.62 -13.06
C ASN A 214 12.53 -3.46 -12.45
N ARG A 215 13.22 -4.58 -12.17
CA ARG A 215 14.59 -4.53 -11.65
C ARG A 215 15.55 -3.88 -12.66
N TYR A 216 15.43 -4.23 -13.93
CA TYR A 216 16.26 -3.65 -14.98
C TYR A 216 16.08 -2.14 -15.09
N ASN A 217 14.82 -1.66 -15.13
CA ASN A 217 14.51 -0.22 -15.24
C ASN A 217 14.88 0.59 -13.99
N ARG A 218 15.07 -0.04 -12.83
CA ARG A 218 15.49 0.65 -11.60
C ARG A 218 17.00 0.88 -11.52
N VAL A 219 17.79 0.09 -12.23
CA VAL A 219 19.26 0.12 -12.21
C VAL A 219 19.84 0.98 -13.35
N SER A 220 19.08 1.25 -14.41
CA SER A 220 19.42 2.10 -15.54
C SER A 220 18.96 3.54 -15.32
#